data_3e8af5b8a3903650b23963350d859f72
#
_entry.id   3e8af5b8a3903650b23963350d859f72
#
_cell.length_a   1.000
_cell.length_b   1.000
_cell.length_c   1.000
_cell.angle_alpha   90.00
_cell.angle_beta   90.00
_cell.angle_gamma   90.00
#
_symmetry.space_group_name_H-M   'P 1'
#
loop_
_entity.id
_entity.type
_entity.pdbx_description
1 polymer ?
#
loop_
_entity_poly.entity_id
_entity_poly.type
_entity_poly.pdbx_seq_one_letter_code
_entity_poly.pdbx_strand_id
1 'polypeptide(L)'
;MHAATRVFLVGAGPGDPDLLTVKASRLIREAEVVIYDRLVAPEIMKLVSPHATRVAVGKESKRHPVPQHKINELLIDFARTGRLTVRLKGGDPFIFGRGSEEALALRQAGFDCEIVPGITAAQGCSARIGIPLTHRGLATGVRYVTGHCRQDLPLDLDWQGLADSQTTLVVYM
;
A
#
# COMPACT_ATOMS: atom_id res chain seq x y z
N MET A 1 25.15 3.23 -16.96
CA MET A 1 23.98 2.42 -17.33
C MET A 1 23.24 2.14 -16.03
N HIS A 2 22.05 2.78 -15.80
CA HIS A 2 21.23 2.42 -14.65
C HIS A 2 20.75 0.98 -14.87
N ALA A 3 21.04 0.10 -13.91
CA ALA A 3 20.45 -1.23 -13.90
C ALA A 3 18.92 -1.09 -13.91
N ALA A 4 18.23 -1.92 -14.68
CA ALA A 4 16.77 -1.86 -14.73
C ALA A 4 16.20 -2.02 -13.31
N THR A 5 15.27 -1.14 -12.94
CA THR A 5 14.57 -1.21 -11.64
C THR A 5 13.93 -2.59 -11.47
N ARG A 6 14.32 -3.29 -10.41
CA ARG A 6 13.84 -4.65 -10.12
C ARG A 6 13.00 -4.74 -8.84
N VAL A 7 12.81 -3.61 -8.15
CA VAL A 7 11.97 -3.51 -6.94
C VAL A 7 10.78 -2.61 -7.21
N PHE A 8 9.59 -3.12 -6.92
CA PHE A 8 8.33 -2.41 -7.14
C PHE A 8 7.50 -2.39 -5.85
N LEU A 9 7.06 -1.19 -5.43
CA LEU A 9 6.05 -1.04 -4.39
C LEU A 9 4.70 -0.93 -5.06
N VAL A 10 3.87 -1.94 -4.93
CA VAL A 10 2.66 -2.13 -5.73
C VAL A 10 1.42 -2.07 -4.87
N GLY A 11 0.47 -1.22 -5.24
CA GLY A 11 -0.86 -1.18 -4.65
C GLY A 11 -1.72 -2.36 -5.13
N ALA A 12 -2.24 -3.11 -4.17
CA ALA A 12 -3.13 -4.26 -4.41
C ALA A 12 -4.62 -3.84 -4.54
N GLY A 13 -4.91 -2.55 -4.44
CA GLY A 13 -6.30 -2.09 -4.43
C GLY A 13 -7.08 -2.53 -3.19
N PRO A 14 -8.42 -2.40 -3.22
CA PRO A 14 -9.29 -2.66 -2.08
C PRO A 14 -9.61 -4.16 -1.87
N GLY A 15 -9.02 -5.05 -2.67
CA GLY A 15 -9.16 -6.50 -2.51
C GLY A 15 -9.76 -7.23 -3.71
N ASP A 16 -10.46 -6.54 -4.58
CA ASP A 16 -11.01 -7.08 -5.84
C ASP A 16 -9.91 -7.12 -6.91
N PRO A 17 -9.60 -8.30 -7.49
CA PRO A 17 -8.61 -8.42 -8.56
C PRO A 17 -8.90 -7.57 -9.81
N ASP A 18 -10.16 -7.32 -10.12
CA ASP A 18 -10.57 -6.51 -11.28
C ASP A 18 -10.28 -5.01 -11.05
N LEU A 19 -9.99 -4.61 -9.83
CA LEU A 19 -9.59 -3.26 -9.46
C LEU A 19 -8.07 -3.06 -9.40
N LEU A 20 -7.28 -4.07 -9.80
CA LEU A 20 -5.85 -3.90 -10.00
C LEU A 20 -5.57 -3.02 -11.21
N THR A 21 -4.53 -2.17 -11.10
CA THR A 21 -4.01 -1.57 -12.32
C THR A 21 -3.41 -2.65 -13.22
N VAL A 22 -3.46 -2.43 -14.54
CA VAL A 22 -2.86 -3.36 -15.52
C VAL A 22 -1.40 -3.65 -15.20
N LYS A 23 -0.65 -2.62 -14.76
CA LYS A 23 0.74 -2.75 -14.38
C LYS A 23 0.91 -3.60 -13.10
N ALA A 24 0.07 -3.38 -12.10
CA ALA A 24 0.09 -4.17 -10.86
C ALA A 24 -0.17 -5.66 -11.17
N SER A 25 -1.22 -5.96 -11.94
CA SER A 25 -1.58 -7.32 -12.32
C SER A 25 -0.44 -8.04 -13.05
N ARG A 26 0.24 -7.35 -13.99
CA ARG A 26 1.39 -7.90 -14.69
C ARG A 26 2.56 -8.18 -13.75
N LEU A 27 2.97 -7.22 -12.94
CA LEU A 27 4.09 -7.35 -12.01
C LEU A 27 3.88 -8.45 -10.98
N ILE A 28 2.65 -8.61 -10.45
CA ILE A 28 2.30 -9.67 -9.50
C ILE A 28 2.50 -11.06 -10.12
N ARG A 29 2.15 -11.24 -11.41
CA ARG A 29 2.28 -12.52 -12.11
C ARG A 29 3.73 -12.83 -12.47
N GLU A 30 4.52 -11.81 -12.81
CA GLU A 30 5.92 -11.93 -13.23
C GLU A 30 6.91 -11.95 -12.04
N ALA A 31 6.46 -11.58 -10.83
CA ALA A 31 7.32 -11.48 -9.65
C ALA A 31 8.02 -12.79 -9.32
N GLU A 32 9.32 -12.70 -9.03
CA GLU A 32 10.13 -13.80 -8.49
C GLU A 32 10.09 -13.80 -6.95
N VAL A 33 9.84 -12.63 -6.35
CA VAL A 33 9.66 -12.43 -4.91
C VAL A 33 8.46 -11.53 -4.67
N VAL A 34 7.55 -11.94 -3.80
CA VAL A 34 6.43 -11.13 -3.34
C VAL A 34 6.47 -11.01 -1.82
N ILE A 35 6.66 -9.78 -1.35
CA ILE A 35 6.62 -9.42 0.07
C ILE A 35 5.29 -8.73 0.33
N TYR A 36 4.44 -9.27 1.19
CA TYR A 36 3.07 -8.79 1.36
C TYR A 36 2.65 -8.72 2.82
N ASP A 37 1.70 -7.83 3.12
CA ASP A 37 1.08 -7.71 4.44
C ASP A 37 -0.33 -8.33 4.49
N ARG A 38 -0.94 -8.31 5.66
CA ARG A 38 -2.26 -8.91 5.91
C ARG A 38 -3.42 -8.23 5.16
N LEU A 39 -3.24 -6.99 4.72
CA LEU A 39 -4.29 -6.23 4.02
C LEU A 39 -4.43 -6.63 2.55
N VAL A 40 -3.50 -7.43 2.04
CA VAL A 40 -3.62 -7.98 0.69
C VAL A 40 -4.61 -9.13 0.70
N ALA A 41 -5.67 -9.01 -0.10
CA ALA A 41 -6.72 -10.03 -0.17
C ALA A 41 -6.19 -11.37 -0.72
N PRO A 42 -6.74 -12.51 -0.23
CA PRO A 42 -6.36 -13.83 -0.73
C PRO A 42 -6.56 -14.00 -2.25
N GLU A 43 -7.57 -13.33 -2.81
CA GLU A 43 -7.88 -13.33 -4.24
C GLU A 43 -6.73 -12.74 -5.06
N ILE A 44 -6.12 -11.67 -4.57
CA ILE A 44 -4.92 -11.06 -5.18
C ILE A 44 -3.74 -12.02 -5.10
N MET A 45 -3.54 -12.68 -3.95
CA MET A 45 -2.46 -13.64 -3.76
C MET A 45 -2.56 -14.89 -4.66
N LYS A 46 -3.74 -15.21 -5.19
CA LYS A 46 -3.92 -16.27 -6.20
C LYS A 46 -3.29 -15.92 -7.55
N LEU A 47 -3.07 -14.64 -7.85
CA LEU A 47 -2.43 -14.18 -9.08
C LEU A 47 -0.90 -14.31 -9.04
N VAL A 48 -0.32 -14.46 -7.87
CA VAL A 48 1.12 -14.61 -7.69
C VAL A 48 1.57 -15.96 -8.25
N SER A 49 2.64 -15.94 -9.05
CA SER A 49 3.24 -17.16 -9.60
C SER A 49 3.48 -18.22 -8.51
N PRO A 50 3.16 -19.50 -8.74
CA PRO A 50 3.46 -20.56 -7.80
C PRO A 50 4.97 -20.75 -7.56
N HIS A 51 5.82 -20.27 -8.47
CA HIS A 51 7.28 -20.33 -8.35
C HIS A 51 7.88 -19.14 -7.62
N ALA A 52 7.08 -18.11 -7.31
CA ALA A 52 7.54 -16.94 -6.59
C ALA A 52 7.79 -17.25 -5.11
N THR A 53 8.88 -16.71 -4.56
CA THR A 53 9.11 -16.68 -3.12
C THR A 53 8.11 -15.74 -2.48
N ARG A 54 7.25 -16.24 -1.58
CA ARG A 54 6.22 -15.46 -0.88
C ARG A 54 6.65 -15.19 0.55
N VAL A 55 6.72 -13.91 0.95
CA VAL A 55 7.16 -13.50 2.28
C VAL A 55 6.06 -12.65 2.92
N ALA A 56 5.39 -13.21 3.93
CA ALA A 56 4.41 -12.49 4.72
C ALA A 56 5.09 -11.62 5.78
N VAL A 57 4.80 -10.31 5.80
CA VAL A 57 5.31 -9.38 6.81
C VAL A 57 4.19 -8.80 7.70
N GLY A 58 2.96 -9.28 7.52
CA GLY A 58 1.80 -8.97 8.36
C GLY A 58 1.80 -9.76 9.68
N LYS A 59 0.94 -9.36 10.63
CA LYS A 59 0.72 -10.11 11.87
C LYS A 59 0.18 -11.50 11.59
N GLU A 60 0.86 -12.56 12.01
CA GLU A 60 0.19 -13.80 12.39
C GLU A 60 -0.37 -13.67 13.80
N SER A 61 -1.55 -14.30 14.06
CA SER A 61 -2.40 -14.12 15.26
C SER A 61 -1.78 -14.58 16.57
N LYS A 62 -0.57 -14.26 16.91
CA LYS A 62 0.10 -14.43 18.23
C LYS A 62 1.53 -13.87 18.24
N ARG A 63 2.02 -13.26 17.13
CA ARG A 63 3.36 -12.70 17.09
C ARG A 63 3.28 -11.16 16.93
N HIS A 64 4.25 -10.46 17.50
CA HIS A 64 4.39 -9.02 17.29
C HIS A 64 4.51 -8.70 15.80
N PRO A 65 3.97 -7.56 15.32
CA PRO A 65 4.11 -7.15 13.94
C PRO A 65 5.60 -7.04 13.62
N VAL A 66 5.98 -7.44 12.40
CA VAL A 66 7.35 -7.21 11.92
C VAL A 66 7.61 -5.70 11.96
N PRO A 67 8.62 -5.22 12.71
CA PRO A 67 8.94 -3.81 12.77
C PRO A 67 9.29 -3.26 11.39
N GLN A 68 8.95 -1.99 11.11
CA GLN A 68 9.17 -1.41 9.78
C GLN A 68 10.63 -1.46 9.33
N HIS A 69 11.57 -1.24 10.25
CA HIS A 69 12.99 -1.34 9.89
C HIS A 69 13.39 -2.73 9.39
N LYS A 70 12.77 -3.80 9.93
CA LYS A 70 13.00 -5.17 9.45
C LYS A 70 12.38 -5.41 8.07
N ILE A 71 11.25 -4.79 7.77
CA ILE A 71 10.68 -4.83 6.42
C ILE A 71 11.60 -4.11 5.43
N ASN A 72 12.16 -2.96 5.83
CA ASN A 72 13.11 -2.21 5.01
C ASN A 72 14.40 -3.01 4.74
N GLU A 73 14.97 -3.65 5.78
CA GLU A 73 16.12 -4.54 5.64
C GLU A 73 15.83 -5.68 4.67
N LEU A 74 14.69 -6.34 4.82
CA LEU A 74 14.26 -7.43 3.96
C LEU A 74 14.14 -7.00 2.48
N LEU A 75 13.56 -5.82 2.22
CA LEU A 75 13.46 -5.25 0.88
C LEU A 75 14.83 -5.01 0.25
N ILE A 76 15.77 -4.46 1.03
CA ILE A 76 17.15 -4.21 0.59
C ILE A 76 17.87 -5.54 0.30
N ASP A 77 17.68 -6.56 1.12
CA ASP A 77 18.31 -7.86 0.93
C ASP A 77 17.82 -8.52 -0.37
N PHE A 78 16.50 -8.47 -0.64
CA PHE A 78 15.99 -8.96 -1.93
C PHE A 78 16.43 -8.09 -3.12
N ALA A 79 16.53 -6.77 -2.96
CA ALA A 79 17.06 -5.88 -4.00
C ALA A 79 18.47 -6.27 -4.41
N ARG A 80 19.34 -6.66 -3.46
CA ARG A 80 20.71 -7.14 -3.70
C ARG A 80 20.75 -8.40 -4.55
N THR A 81 19.73 -9.23 -4.51
CA THR A 81 19.69 -10.47 -5.33
C THR A 81 19.46 -10.21 -6.80
N GLY A 82 19.04 -9.00 -7.19
CA GLY A 82 18.67 -8.65 -8.57
C GLY A 82 17.38 -9.33 -9.08
N ARG A 83 16.64 -10.04 -8.21
CA ARG A 83 15.37 -10.70 -8.55
C ARG A 83 14.26 -9.67 -8.68
N LEU A 84 13.27 -9.95 -9.54
CA LEU A 84 12.07 -9.13 -9.67
C LEU A 84 11.26 -9.21 -8.36
N THR A 85 11.38 -8.17 -7.54
CA THR A 85 10.79 -8.10 -6.21
C THR A 85 9.61 -7.16 -6.19
N VAL A 86 8.44 -7.67 -5.79
CA VAL A 86 7.21 -6.90 -5.59
C VAL A 86 6.91 -6.81 -4.09
N ARG A 87 6.89 -5.59 -3.56
CA ARG A 87 6.31 -5.28 -2.26
C ARG A 87 4.83 -4.95 -2.48
N LEU A 88 3.96 -5.89 -2.17
CA LEU A 88 2.52 -5.78 -2.38
C LEU A 88 1.83 -5.23 -1.12
N LYS A 89 1.05 -4.16 -1.27
CA LYS A 89 0.41 -3.41 -0.18
C LYS A 89 -1.08 -3.24 -0.46
N GLY A 90 -1.93 -3.46 0.53
CA GLY A 90 -3.36 -3.17 0.40
C GLY A 90 -3.61 -1.70 0.03
N GLY A 91 -4.61 -1.42 -0.82
CA GLY A 91 -4.91 -0.08 -1.30
C GLY A 91 -3.80 0.49 -2.18
N ASP A 92 -3.29 1.67 -1.80
CA ASP A 92 -2.21 2.41 -2.45
C ASP A 92 -0.97 2.49 -1.55
N PRO A 93 0.27 2.32 -2.05
CA PRO A 93 1.48 2.36 -1.24
C PRO A 93 1.72 3.68 -0.51
N PHE A 94 1.24 4.80 -1.06
CA PHE A 94 1.49 6.15 -0.55
C PHE A 94 0.32 6.75 0.23
N ILE A 95 -0.82 6.05 0.31
CA ILE A 95 -1.96 6.48 1.14
C ILE A 95 -1.98 5.64 2.43
N PHE A 96 -1.44 6.18 3.51
CA PHE A 96 -1.29 5.56 4.84
C PHE A 96 -0.61 4.17 4.82
N GLY A 97 0.10 3.85 3.73
CA GLY A 97 0.75 2.56 3.51
C GLY A 97 2.21 2.51 3.93
N ARG A 98 2.82 3.60 4.42
CA ARG A 98 4.25 3.71 4.75
C ARG A 98 5.20 3.40 3.59
N GLY A 99 4.70 3.41 2.34
CA GLY A 99 5.51 3.12 1.17
C GLY A 99 6.65 4.12 0.95
N SER A 100 6.49 5.38 1.43
CA SER A 100 7.55 6.38 1.37
C SER A 100 8.76 6.02 2.24
N GLU A 101 8.55 5.41 3.41
CA GLU A 101 9.62 4.93 4.28
C GLU A 101 10.40 3.77 3.63
N GLU A 102 9.68 2.83 3.00
CA GLU A 102 10.26 1.70 2.26
C GLU A 102 11.06 2.18 1.04
N ALA A 103 10.50 3.11 0.26
CA ALA A 103 11.17 3.70 -0.90
C ALA A 103 12.42 4.49 -0.52
N LEU A 104 12.36 5.26 0.57
CA LEU A 104 13.50 6.02 1.08
C LEU A 104 14.64 5.10 1.53
N ALA A 105 14.32 4.03 2.26
CA ALA A 105 15.32 3.06 2.72
C ALA A 105 16.02 2.36 1.54
N LEU A 106 15.28 1.95 0.50
CA LEU A 106 15.86 1.39 -0.72
C LEU A 106 16.80 2.38 -1.40
N ARG A 107 16.37 3.64 -1.57
CA ARG A 107 17.18 4.69 -2.21
C ARG A 107 18.46 4.98 -1.43
N GLN A 108 18.39 5.05 -0.10
CA GLN A 108 19.56 5.24 0.77
C GLN A 108 20.55 4.08 0.67
N ALA A 109 20.05 2.87 0.38
CA ALA A 109 20.89 1.68 0.14
C ALA A 109 21.41 1.58 -1.31
N GLY A 110 21.12 2.57 -2.16
CA GLY A 110 21.58 2.62 -3.56
C GLY A 110 20.71 1.85 -4.55
N PHE A 111 19.47 1.50 -4.18
CA PHE A 111 18.53 0.80 -5.05
C PHE A 111 17.38 1.73 -5.47
N ASP A 112 17.09 1.76 -6.78
CA ASP A 112 15.87 2.37 -7.29
C ASP A 112 14.69 1.45 -7.08
N CYS A 113 13.53 2.04 -6.77
CA CYS A 113 12.26 1.35 -6.75
C CYS A 113 11.21 2.15 -7.51
N GLU A 114 10.28 1.46 -8.12
CA GLU A 114 9.14 2.07 -8.77
C GLU A 114 7.89 1.90 -7.93
N ILE A 115 7.11 2.98 -7.83
CA ILE A 115 5.82 2.98 -7.14
C ILE A 115 4.72 2.76 -8.17
N VAL A 116 3.93 1.72 -7.96
CA VAL A 116 2.75 1.42 -8.78
C VAL A 116 1.50 1.71 -7.94
N PRO A 117 0.73 2.73 -8.29
CA PRO A 117 -0.43 3.11 -7.51
C PRO A 117 -1.51 2.03 -7.50
N GLY A 118 -2.39 2.09 -6.49
CA GLY A 118 -3.57 1.27 -6.39
C GLY A 118 -4.82 2.07 -6.02
N ILE A 119 -5.99 1.49 -6.22
CA ILE A 119 -7.25 2.08 -5.75
C ILE A 119 -7.29 2.00 -4.23
N THR A 120 -7.45 3.14 -3.55
CA THR A 120 -7.50 3.17 -2.09
C THR A 120 -8.82 2.60 -1.56
N ALA A 121 -8.84 2.19 -0.29
CA ALA A 121 -10.06 1.66 0.35
C ALA A 121 -11.24 2.63 0.23
N ALA A 122 -11.02 3.94 0.39
CA ALA A 122 -12.07 4.95 0.29
C ALA A 122 -12.73 4.98 -1.10
N GLN A 123 -11.93 4.94 -2.17
CA GLN A 123 -12.45 4.90 -3.54
C GLN A 123 -13.17 3.58 -3.82
N GLY A 124 -12.61 2.46 -3.38
CA GLY A 124 -13.24 1.15 -3.53
C GLY A 124 -14.59 1.06 -2.80
N CYS A 125 -14.66 1.51 -1.56
CA CYS A 125 -15.90 1.56 -0.78
C CYS A 125 -16.93 2.51 -1.41
N SER A 126 -16.52 3.73 -1.77
CA SER A 126 -17.38 4.72 -2.43
C SER A 126 -18.03 4.14 -3.68
N ALA A 127 -17.26 3.53 -4.56
CA ALA A 127 -17.77 2.89 -5.78
C ALA A 127 -18.72 1.73 -5.45
N ARG A 128 -18.38 0.90 -4.45
CA ARG A 128 -19.17 -0.27 -4.07
C ARG A 128 -20.55 0.07 -3.53
N ILE A 129 -20.67 1.16 -2.76
CA ILE A 129 -21.93 1.60 -2.15
C ILE A 129 -22.66 2.65 -2.99
N GLY A 130 -22.08 3.14 -4.11
CA GLY A 130 -22.68 4.14 -4.97
C GLY A 130 -22.75 5.55 -4.37
N ILE A 131 -21.93 5.86 -3.36
CA ILE A 131 -21.85 7.20 -2.75
C ILE A 131 -20.55 7.86 -3.18
N PRO A 132 -20.60 8.96 -3.97
CA PRO A 132 -19.40 9.62 -4.46
C PRO A 132 -18.67 10.36 -3.34
N LEU A 133 -17.35 10.40 -3.39
CA LEU A 133 -16.51 11.18 -2.47
C LEU A 133 -16.58 12.70 -2.75
N THR A 134 -16.92 13.09 -3.98
CA THR A 134 -17.14 14.49 -4.37
C THR A 134 -18.46 14.62 -5.11
N HIS A 135 -19.14 15.77 -4.94
CA HIS A 135 -20.38 16.04 -5.65
C HIS A 135 -20.49 17.53 -5.91
N ARG A 136 -20.82 17.91 -7.16
CA ARG A 136 -21.03 19.32 -7.52
C ARG A 136 -22.12 19.94 -6.65
N GLY A 137 -21.80 21.04 -5.98
CA GLY A 137 -22.71 21.77 -5.10
C GLY A 137 -22.87 21.20 -3.67
N LEU A 138 -22.19 20.06 -3.35
CA LEU A 138 -22.21 19.48 -2.00
C LEU A 138 -20.81 19.30 -1.42
N ALA A 139 -19.94 18.55 -2.11
CA ALA A 139 -18.60 18.25 -1.63
C ALA A 139 -17.56 18.59 -2.72
N THR A 140 -16.86 19.70 -2.54
CA THR A 140 -15.85 20.19 -3.49
C THR A 140 -14.46 19.64 -3.25
N GLY A 141 -14.25 18.95 -2.12
CA GLY A 141 -12.99 18.36 -1.72
C GLY A 141 -13.15 17.01 -1.01
N VAL A 142 -12.02 16.30 -0.89
CA VAL A 142 -11.90 15.09 -0.08
C VAL A 142 -10.68 15.24 0.82
N ARG A 143 -10.86 14.97 2.11
CA ARG A 143 -9.79 14.98 3.09
C ARG A 143 -9.61 13.58 3.66
N TYR A 144 -8.42 13.02 3.48
CA TYR A 144 -8.03 11.75 4.07
C TYR A 144 -7.27 11.99 5.36
N VAL A 145 -7.68 11.35 6.44
CA VAL A 145 -6.99 11.36 7.72
C VAL A 145 -6.82 9.93 8.21
N THR A 146 -5.79 9.69 9.04
CA THR A 146 -5.64 8.42 9.73
C THR A 146 -6.19 8.50 11.15
N GLY A 147 -6.96 7.51 11.56
CA GLY A 147 -7.40 7.32 12.95
C GLY A 147 -6.39 6.53 13.79
N HIS A 148 -5.28 6.08 13.19
CA HIS A 148 -4.21 5.41 13.93
C HIS A 148 -3.17 6.41 14.41
N CYS A 149 -2.90 6.38 15.70
CA CYS A 149 -1.83 7.16 16.31
C CYS A 149 -0.47 6.47 16.11
N ARG A 150 0.59 7.27 16.13
CA ARG A 150 1.95 6.77 16.27
C ARG A 150 2.13 6.30 17.71
N GLN A 151 2.41 5.00 17.90
CA GLN A 151 2.69 4.31 19.18
C GLN A 151 2.45 5.15 20.46
N ASP A 152 1.38 4.84 21.19
CA ASP A 152 1.06 5.36 22.52
C ASP A 152 0.77 6.87 22.65
N LEU A 153 0.69 7.61 21.53
CA LEU A 153 0.24 8.99 21.54
C LEU A 153 -1.28 9.05 21.36
N PRO A 154 -1.98 9.98 22.04
CA PRO A 154 -3.41 10.20 21.76
C PRO A 154 -3.61 10.65 20.32
N LEU A 155 -4.78 10.31 19.75
CA LEU A 155 -5.19 10.80 18.44
C LEU A 155 -5.39 12.30 18.51
N ASP A 156 -4.43 13.05 18.00
CA ASP A 156 -4.49 14.52 17.92
C ASP A 156 -4.84 14.93 16.51
N LEU A 157 -6.13 15.15 16.27
CA LEU A 157 -6.67 15.68 15.01
C LEU A 157 -7.32 17.02 15.33
N ASP A 158 -7.05 18.01 14.50
CA ASP A 158 -7.76 19.29 14.51
C ASP A 158 -9.21 19.10 14.03
N TRP A 159 -10.07 18.64 14.93
CA TRP A 159 -11.47 18.36 14.64
C TRP A 159 -12.21 19.60 14.15
N GLN A 160 -11.88 20.79 14.66
CA GLN A 160 -12.47 22.04 14.23
C GLN A 160 -12.09 22.35 12.77
N GLY A 161 -10.81 22.21 12.41
CA GLY A 161 -10.34 22.39 11.03
C GLY A 161 -10.80 21.27 10.09
N LEU A 162 -11.20 20.10 10.61
CA LEU A 162 -11.75 18.99 9.83
C LEU A 162 -13.27 19.14 9.56
N ALA A 163 -13.99 19.91 10.37
CA ALA A 163 -15.44 20.12 10.26
C ALA A 163 -15.77 21.12 9.15
N ASP A 164 -15.56 20.71 7.90
CA ASP A 164 -15.90 21.49 6.71
C ASP A 164 -17.10 20.86 5.98
N SER A 165 -18.20 21.59 5.91
CA SER A 165 -19.46 21.14 5.30
C SER A 165 -19.37 20.89 3.78
N GLN A 166 -18.31 21.39 3.13
CA GLN A 166 -18.10 21.21 1.69
C GLN A 166 -17.02 20.18 1.35
N THR A 167 -16.49 19.50 2.36
CA THR A 167 -15.42 18.51 2.19
C THR A 167 -15.84 17.17 2.79
N THR A 168 -15.71 16.12 2.00
CA THR A 168 -15.91 14.75 2.51
C THR A 168 -14.71 14.35 3.36
N LEU A 169 -14.97 14.04 4.63
CA LEU A 169 -13.94 13.52 5.53
C LEU A 169 -13.93 12.00 5.45
N VAL A 170 -12.77 11.44 5.18
CA VAL A 170 -12.51 9.99 5.15
C VAL A 170 -11.49 9.64 6.23
N VAL A 171 -11.90 8.79 7.17
CA VAL A 171 -11.04 8.33 8.27
C VAL A 171 -10.59 6.90 8.02
N TYR A 172 -9.28 6.70 7.88
CA TYR A 172 -8.66 5.38 7.77
C TYR A 172 -8.31 4.84 9.16
N MET A 173 -8.78 3.62 9.46
CA MET A 173 -8.55 2.92 10.73
C MET A 173 -7.90 1.55 10.53
#